data_bec4b2e8d9229d361358869e48f341fd
#
_entry.id   bec4b2e8d9229d361358869e48f341fd
#
_cell.length_a   1.000
_cell.length_b   1.000
_cell.length_c   1.000
_cell.angle_alpha   90.00
_cell.angle_beta   90.00
_cell.angle_gamma   90.00
#
_symmetry.space_group_name_H-M   'P 1'
#
loop_
_entity.id
_entity.type
_entity.pdbx_description
1 polymer ?
#
loop_
_entity_poly.entity_id
_entity_poly.type
_entity_poly.pdbx_seq_one_letter_code
_entity_poly.pdbx_strand_id
1 'polypeptide(L)'
;MTETTPLTEKKLEEFPHLLTAEQLQEWIQNTIIPEFVTPQHRPSKHPKYVLLTGQPGAGKTYASKLYQEGHLGKLAVAFGADDIRLFHPLAAQILKTDRANYSRKTKKDAGVARNALLDYCFENGYDIMIDSILLNPNDYNMPTLAQAKAYGFKVECVALAVPNFLSEVSLYLRQEEQFKNGKVGFPVTLAEHVKSYKLLPDILAKMVTESTVDRLEIRTRTGDVVYDSAVDPLSAEVVKKRLHEGRRSHLTPGQLRGILQSWDQVIQDMTARQATEDEINKARSLRRRFIYYCGVLEEGTKRCVAFQAQRGEKIPEDDMAKFNKKGWLLGRGPEIA
;
A
#
# COMPACT_ATOMS: atom_id res chain seq x y z
N MET A 1 -25.28 -30.15 -19.10
CA MET A 1 -23.93 -30.20 -18.50
C MET A 1 -23.02 -29.34 -19.37
N THR A 2 -22.81 -28.12 -19.00
CA THR A 2 -21.89 -27.20 -19.68
C THR A 2 -20.69 -27.01 -18.79
N GLU A 3 -19.58 -27.60 -19.20
CA GLU A 3 -18.26 -27.48 -18.55
C GLU A 3 -17.83 -26.01 -18.62
N THR A 4 -17.72 -25.36 -17.47
CA THR A 4 -17.04 -24.09 -17.32
C THR A 4 -15.54 -24.32 -17.24
N THR A 5 -14.86 -24.11 -18.36
CA THR A 5 -13.39 -24.07 -18.42
C THR A 5 -12.87 -23.01 -17.45
N PRO A 6 -11.93 -23.34 -16.54
CA PRO A 6 -11.33 -22.34 -15.67
C PRO A 6 -10.49 -21.38 -16.51
N LEU A 7 -10.71 -20.06 -16.27
CA LEU A 7 -9.88 -19.01 -16.84
C LEU A 7 -8.43 -19.23 -16.38
N THR A 8 -7.62 -19.77 -17.25
CA THR A 8 -6.17 -19.85 -17.09
C THR A 8 -5.63 -18.43 -16.92
N GLU A 9 -5.05 -18.13 -15.76
CA GLU A 9 -4.23 -16.93 -15.56
C GLU A 9 -3.16 -16.94 -16.66
N LYS A 10 -3.30 -16.06 -17.66
CA LYS A 10 -2.24 -15.79 -18.61
C LYS A 10 -1.02 -15.35 -17.78
N LYS A 11 0.03 -16.17 -17.72
CA LYS A 11 1.35 -15.72 -17.23
C LYS A 11 1.73 -14.49 -18.04
N LEU A 12 1.68 -13.33 -17.40
CA LEU A 12 2.12 -12.09 -18.02
C LEU A 12 3.61 -12.24 -18.32
N GLU A 13 4.01 -12.12 -19.60
CA GLU A 13 5.41 -12.18 -20.01
C GLU A 13 6.26 -11.25 -19.15
N GLU A 14 7.31 -11.81 -18.57
CA GLU A 14 8.30 -11.02 -17.83
C GLU A 14 9.22 -10.32 -18.81
N PHE A 15 9.31 -9.01 -18.72
CA PHE A 15 10.28 -8.25 -19.49
C PHE A 15 11.72 -8.62 -19.08
N PRO A 16 12.65 -8.70 -20.01
CA PRO A 16 14.08 -8.91 -19.71
C PRO A 16 14.66 -7.70 -18.98
N HIS A 17 15.92 -7.80 -18.57
CA HIS A 17 16.70 -6.63 -18.17
C HIS A 17 16.80 -5.63 -19.33
N LEU A 18 16.68 -4.35 -19.03
CA LEU A 18 16.83 -3.28 -20.02
C LEU A 18 18.27 -2.75 -20.05
N LEU A 19 19.01 -2.94 -18.97
CA LEU A 19 20.40 -2.52 -18.81
C LEU A 19 21.32 -3.74 -18.90
N THR A 20 22.51 -3.56 -19.44
CA THR A 20 23.58 -4.57 -19.35
C THR A 20 24.11 -4.65 -17.92
N ALA A 21 24.91 -5.66 -17.61
CA ALA A 21 25.52 -5.81 -16.28
C ALA A 21 26.39 -4.59 -15.91
N GLU A 22 27.16 -4.08 -16.87
CA GLU A 22 28.02 -2.90 -16.68
C GLU A 22 27.18 -1.65 -16.43
N GLN A 23 26.13 -1.43 -17.22
CA GLN A 23 25.19 -0.31 -17.03
C GLN A 23 24.46 -0.37 -15.69
N LEU A 24 24.05 -1.57 -15.26
CA LEU A 24 23.46 -1.78 -13.94
C LEU A 24 24.44 -1.42 -12.82
N GLN A 25 25.67 -1.88 -12.91
CA GLN A 25 26.69 -1.59 -11.90
C GLN A 25 26.99 -0.08 -11.86
N GLU A 26 27.16 0.57 -13.01
CA GLU A 26 27.37 2.01 -13.10
C GLU A 26 26.19 2.80 -12.50
N TRP A 27 24.96 2.43 -12.86
CA TRP A 27 23.76 3.08 -12.32
C TRP A 27 23.67 2.93 -10.79
N ILE A 28 23.94 1.73 -10.26
CA ILE A 28 23.92 1.48 -8.82
C ILE A 28 24.95 2.33 -8.09
N GLN A 29 26.20 2.32 -8.55
CA GLN A 29 27.31 3.00 -7.88
C GLN A 29 27.23 4.52 -8.00
N ASN A 30 26.88 5.04 -9.17
CA ASN A 30 26.95 6.46 -9.45
C ASN A 30 25.62 7.21 -9.24
N THR A 31 24.50 6.47 -9.11
CA THR A 31 23.19 7.09 -8.92
C THR A 31 22.48 6.56 -7.67
N ILE A 32 22.23 5.24 -7.58
CA ILE A 32 21.35 4.71 -6.54
C ILE A 32 21.96 4.86 -5.16
N ILE A 33 23.18 4.39 -4.96
CA ILE A 33 23.81 4.49 -3.63
C ILE A 33 23.96 5.95 -3.18
N PRO A 34 24.51 6.89 -3.98
CA PRO A 34 24.64 8.29 -3.57
C PRO A 34 23.31 9.02 -3.35
N GLU A 35 22.25 8.65 -4.09
CA GLU A 35 20.94 9.28 -3.94
C GLU A 35 20.28 8.90 -2.61
N PHE A 36 20.35 7.62 -2.22
CA PHE A 36 19.68 7.13 -1.02
C PHE A 36 20.57 7.19 0.23
N VAL A 37 21.88 7.04 0.09
CA VAL A 37 22.83 7.10 1.20
C VAL A 37 23.63 8.40 1.14
N THR A 38 23.06 9.43 1.72
CA THR A 38 23.65 10.77 1.76
C THR A 38 24.68 10.91 2.90
N PRO A 39 25.54 11.95 2.90
CA PRO A 39 26.47 12.20 3.99
C PRO A 39 25.86 12.43 5.37
N GLN A 40 24.54 12.58 5.46
CA GLN A 40 23.82 12.72 6.72
C GLN A 40 23.55 11.38 7.41
N HIS A 41 23.51 10.28 6.65
CA HIS A 41 23.35 8.93 7.21
C HIS A 41 24.62 8.52 7.98
N ARG A 42 24.44 7.82 9.08
CA ARG A 42 25.53 7.33 9.92
C ARG A 42 25.30 5.86 10.26
N PRO A 43 26.33 5.04 10.28
CA PRO A 43 26.25 3.69 10.83
C PRO A 43 25.76 3.70 12.27
N SER A 44 24.88 2.76 12.57
CA SER A 44 24.34 2.54 13.93
C SER A 44 25.08 1.40 14.61
N LYS A 45 25.32 1.53 15.93
CA LYS A 45 25.85 0.41 16.75
C LYS A 45 24.82 -0.71 16.92
N HIS A 46 23.53 -0.37 16.81
CA HIS A 46 22.39 -1.29 16.92
C HIS A 46 21.46 -1.02 15.76
N PRO A 47 21.85 -1.41 14.54
CA PRO A 47 21.11 -1.04 13.34
C PRO A 47 19.73 -1.69 13.32
N LYS A 48 18.78 -0.95 12.76
CA LYS A 48 17.39 -1.39 12.61
C LYS A 48 17.01 -1.54 11.15
N TYR A 49 16.27 -2.60 10.88
CA TYR A 49 15.55 -2.78 9.63
C TYR A 49 14.06 -2.67 9.90
N VAL A 50 13.41 -1.65 9.36
CA VAL A 50 11.99 -1.40 9.53
C VAL A 50 11.25 -1.69 8.24
N LEU A 51 10.34 -2.66 8.26
CA LEU A 51 9.39 -2.90 7.18
C LEU A 51 8.10 -2.15 7.47
N LEU A 52 7.85 -1.06 6.73
CA LEU A 52 6.58 -0.36 6.76
C LEU A 52 5.64 -0.96 5.72
N THR A 53 4.49 -1.45 6.14
CA THR A 53 3.55 -2.13 5.25
C THR A 53 2.11 -1.69 5.43
N GLY A 54 1.31 -1.94 4.41
CA GLY A 54 -0.11 -1.65 4.32
C GLY A 54 -0.54 -1.66 2.86
N GLN A 55 -1.84 -1.77 2.63
CA GLN A 55 -2.35 -1.77 1.25
C GLN A 55 -2.00 -0.45 0.52
N PRO A 56 -1.98 -0.45 -0.81
CA PRO A 56 -1.87 0.77 -1.60
C PRO A 56 -2.88 1.83 -1.12
N GLY A 57 -2.46 3.09 -1.02
CA GLY A 57 -3.30 4.19 -0.52
C GLY A 57 -3.47 4.25 1.01
N ALA A 58 -2.85 3.37 1.79
CA ALA A 58 -2.92 3.38 3.25
C ALA A 58 -2.24 4.60 3.90
N GLY A 59 -1.42 5.36 3.17
CA GLY A 59 -0.70 6.52 3.70
C GLY A 59 0.69 6.20 4.23
N LYS A 60 1.33 5.14 3.72
CA LYS A 60 2.67 4.70 4.15
C LYS A 60 3.72 5.82 4.09
N THR A 61 3.73 6.65 3.05
CA THR A 61 4.68 7.76 2.94
C THR A 61 4.57 8.75 4.11
N TYR A 62 3.36 9.04 4.57
CA TYR A 62 3.15 9.89 5.74
C TYR A 62 3.57 9.18 7.03
N ALA A 63 3.18 7.91 7.18
CA ALA A 63 3.56 7.10 8.33
C ALA A 63 5.07 6.89 8.43
N SER A 64 5.77 6.76 7.29
CA SER A 64 7.23 6.70 7.23
C SER A 64 7.88 7.93 7.86
N LYS A 65 7.41 9.12 7.49
CA LYS A 65 7.93 10.37 8.06
C LYS A 65 7.73 10.42 9.58
N LEU A 66 6.52 10.16 10.05
CA LEU A 66 6.21 10.15 11.48
C LEU A 66 7.05 9.13 12.27
N TYR A 67 7.22 7.93 11.71
CA TYR A 67 7.99 6.89 12.36
C TYR A 67 9.48 7.23 12.42
N GLN A 68 10.04 7.74 11.35
CA GLN A 68 11.44 8.16 11.29
C GLN A 68 11.73 9.28 12.29
N GLU A 69 10.86 10.28 12.37
CA GLU A 69 10.99 11.40 13.31
C GLU A 69 10.92 10.96 14.77
N GLY A 70 10.08 9.96 15.07
CA GLY A 70 9.85 9.48 16.43
C GLY A 70 10.79 8.35 16.90
N HIS A 71 11.18 7.43 16.02
CA HIS A 71 11.82 6.16 16.40
C HIS A 71 13.21 5.94 15.80
N LEU A 72 13.47 6.45 14.60
CA LEU A 72 14.75 6.28 13.90
C LEU A 72 15.55 7.59 13.82
N GLY A 73 14.90 8.71 14.16
CA GLY A 73 15.42 10.01 13.77
C GLY A 73 15.40 10.18 12.25
N LYS A 74 16.00 11.27 11.77
CA LYS A 74 16.04 11.56 10.31
C LYS A 74 17.16 10.81 9.57
N LEU A 75 17.74 9.78 10.17
CA LEU A 75 18.98 9.16 9.72
C LEU A 75 18.84 7.79 9.07
N ALA A 76 17.61 7.26 8.95
CA ALA A 76 17.40 5.98 8.29
C ALA A 76 17.42 6.13 6.76
N VAL A 77 18.07 5.20 6.07
CA VAL A 77 18.00 5.06 4.62
C VAL A 77 16.62 4.52 4.26
N ALA A 78 15.74 5.37 3.75
CA ALA A 78 14.34 5.05 3.49
C ALA A 78 14.04 4.99 1.99
N PHE A 79 13.49 3.88 1.52
CA PHE A 79 13.09 3.71 0.12
C PHE A 79 12.04 2.62 -0.08
N GLY A 80 11.35 2.73 -1.22
CA GLY A 80 10.48 1.70 -1.77
C GLY A 80 10.94 1.29 -3.18
N ALA A 81 10.36 0.24 -3.71
CA ALA A 81 10.69 -0.20 -5.07
C ALA A 81 10.37 0.87 -6.14
N ASP A 82 9.32 1.66 -5.91
CA ASP A 82 8.91 2.71 -6.86
C ASP A 82 9.88 3.89 -6.84
N ASP A 83 10.50 4.19 -5.70
CA ASP A 83 11.47 5.27 -5.58
C ASP A 83 12.72 4.99 -6.44
N ILE A 84 13.24 3.76 -6.38
CA ILE A 84 14.39 3.34 -7.20
C ILE A 84 14.07 3.43 -8.69
N ARG A 85 12.87 3.05 -9.12
CA ARG A 85 12.44 3.12 -10.53
C ARG A 85 12.48 4.53 -11.09
N LEU A 86 12.26 5.56 -10.28
CA LEU A 86 12.29 6.95 -10.73
C LEU A 86 13.66 7.35 -11.27
N PHE A 87 14.72 6.73 -10.77
CA PHE A 87 16.11 6.99 -11.20
C PHE A 87 16.58 6.07 -12.33
N HIS A 88 15.72 5.18 -12.86
CA HIS A 88 16.10 4.27 -13.92
C HIS A 88 16.53 5.06 -15.18
N PRO A 89 17.71 4.77 -15.80
CA PRO A 89 18.24 5.55 -16.92
C PRO A 89 17.27 5.72 -18.09
N LEU A 90 16.42 4.71 -18.33
CA LEU A 90 15.41 4.73 -19.39
C LEU A 90 14.03 5.19 -18.90
N ALA A 91 13.90 5.67 -17.65
CA ALA A 91 12.60 6.04 -17.07
C ALA A 91 11.83 7.03 -17.96
N ALA A 92 12.44 8.15 -18.31
CA ALA A 92 11.80 9.19 -19.11
C ALA A 92 11.36 8.68 -20.50
N GLN A 93 12.19 7.84 -21.14
CA GLN A 93 11.88 7.27 -22.44
C GLN A 93 10.68 6.32 -22.36
N ILE A 94 10.69 5.38 -21.40
CA ILE A 94 9.61 4.39 -21.22
C ILE A 94 8.30 5.09 -20.87
N LEU A 95 8.37 6.08 -19.99
CA LEU A 95 7.20 6.86 -19.59
C LEU A 95 6.57 7.62 -20.76
N LYS A 96 7.37 8.03 -21.74
CA LYS A 96 6.89 8.70 -22.97
C LYS A 96 6.31 7.71 -23.98
N THR A 97 6.92 6.52 -24.13
CA THR A 97 6.63 5.60 -25.24
C THR A 97 5.74 4.42 -24.84
N ASP A 98 5.82 3.95 -23.59
CA ASP A 98 5.08 2.78 -23.10
C ASP A 98 4.79 2.86 -21.59
N ARG A 99 4.10 3.91 -21.22
CA ARG A 99 3.74 4.23 -19.85
C ARG A 99 3.05 3.08 -19.10
N ALA A 100 2.15 2.38 -19.77
CA ALA A 100 1.38 1.30 -19.17
C ALA A 100 2.26 0.14 -18.65
N ASN A 101 3.41 -0.08 -19.29
CA ASN A 101 4.35 -1.14 -18.94
C ASN A 101 5.56 -0.67 -18.14
N TYR A 102 5.63 0.61 -17.76
CA TYR A 102 6.79 1.19 -17.07
C TYR A 102 7.25 0.35 -15.87
N SER A 103 6.37 0.10 -14.92
CA SER A 103 6.70 -0.67 -13.71
C SER A 103 7.12 -2.11 -14.02
N ARG A 104 6.55 -2.73 -15.05
CA ARG A 104 6.90 -4.09 -15.47
C ARG A 104 8.26 -4.13 -16.15
N LYS A 105 8.52 -3.19 -17.06
CA LYS A 105 9.79 -3.10 -17.81
C LYS A 105 10.98 -2.82 -16.89
N THR A 106 10.83 -1.93 -15.91
CA THR A 106 11.91 -1.56 -14.99
C THR A 106 12.05 -2.50 -13.79
N LYS A 107 11.17 -3.50 -13.64
CA LYS A 107 11.08 -4.34 -12.44
C LYS A 107 12.38 -5.08 -12.12
N LYS A 108 12.99 -5.72 -13.13
CA LYS A 108 14.20 -6.54 -12.93
C LYS A 108 15.40 -5.69 -12.55
N ASP A 109 15.64 -4.62 -13.30
CA ASP A 109 16.77 -3.71 -13.05
C ASP A 109 16.62 -3.02 -11.68
N ALA A 110 15.43 -2.50 -11.38
CA ALA A 110 15.15 -1.92 -10.07
C ALA A 110 15.26 -2.94 -8.92
N GLY A 111 14.95 -4.21 -9.18
CA GLY A 111 15.13 -5.29 -8.21
C GLY A 111 16.60 -5.53 -7.88
N VAL A 112 17.47 -5.56 -8.90
CA VAL A 112 18.92 -5.68 -8.71
C VAL A 112 19.47 -4.49 -7.95
N ALA A 113 19.11 -3.27 -8.36
CA ALA A 113 19.56 -2.04 -7.71
C ALA A 113 19.10 -1.94 -6.24
N ARG A 114 17.84 -2.36 -5.96
CA ARG A 114 17.32 -2.44 -4.60
C ARG A 114 18.14 -3.39 -3.72
N ASN A 115 18.44 -4.57 -4.22
CA ASN A 115 19.20 -5.55 -3.45
C ASN A 115 20.62 -5.05 -3.20
N ALA A 116 21.29 -4.48 -4.19
CA ALA A 116 22.61 -3.90 -4.02
C ALA A 116 22.62 -2.73 -3.00
N LEU A 117 21.60 -1.87 -3.00
CA LEU A 117 21.44 -0.83 -2.00
C LEU A 117 21.23 -1.41 -0.59
N LEU A 118 20.44 -2.48 -0.46
CA LEU A 118 20.26 -3.18 0.81
C LEU A 118 21.56 -3.80 1.31
N ASP A 119 22.27 -4.51 0.45
CA ASP A 119 23.56 -5.13 0.79
C ASP A 119 24.56 -4.07 1.27
N TYR A 120 24.65 -2.95 0.55
CA TYR A 120 25.46 -1.81 0.96
C TYR A 120 25.06 -1.27 2.34
N CYS A 121 23.77 -1.13 2.63
CA CYS A 121 23.29 -0.66 3.91
C CYS A 121 23.55 -1.69 5.03
N PHE A 122 23.40 -2.98 4.77
CA PHE A 122 23.69 -4.05 5.74
C PHE A 122 25.17 -4.09 6.10
N GLU A 123 26.04 -4.07 5.10
CA GLU A 123 27.51 -4.11 5.30
C GLU A 123 28.03 -2.90 6.08
N ASN A 124 27.40 -1.74 5.92
CA ASN A 124 27.80 -0.51 6.57
C ASN A 124 27.01 -0.18 7.84
N GLY A 125 26.03 -1.01 8.24
CA GLY A 125 25.27 -0.84 9.48
C GLY A 125 24.37 0.40 9.50
N TYR A 126 23.80 0.82 8.39
CA TYR A 126 22.85 1.92 8.35
C TYR A 126 21.47 1.46 8.80
N ASP A 127 20.75 2.28 9.56
CA ASP A 127 19.33 2.07 9.78
C ASP A 127 18.57 2.13 8.46
N ILE A 128 17.66 1.17 8.23
CA ILE A 128 16.95 1.00 6.96
C ILE A 128 15.45 1.06 7.22
N MET A 129 14.72 1.75 6.34
CA MET A 129 13.26 1.71 6.31
C MET A 129 12.73 1.42 4.92
N ILE A 130 12.04 0.30 4.79
CA ILE A 130 11.47 -0.14 3.50
C ILE A 130 9.97 0.05 3.51
N ASP A 131 9.46 0.84 2.54
CA ASP A 131 8.03 0.92 2.23
C ASP A 131 7.67 -0.19 1.23
N SER A 132 6.83 -1.12 1.64
CA SER A 132 6.41 -2.22 0.77
C SER A 132 4.94 -2.60 0.95
N ILE A 133 4.33 -3.05 -0.13
CA ILE A 133 3.06 -3.76 -0.13
C ILE A 133 3.31 -5.26 -0.12
N LEU A 134 2.65 -5.98 0.77
CA LEU A 134 2.78 -7.42 0.86
C LEU A 134 1.64 -8.09 0.08
N LEU A 135 1.99 -8.81 -0.96
CA LEU A 135 1.06 -9.46 -1.89
C LEU A 135 1.10 -10.98 -1.85
N ASN A 136 2.05 -11.54 -1.10
CA ASN A 136 2.27 -12.97 -1.00
C ASN A 136 2.89 -13.30 0.37
N PRO A 137 2.46 -14.36 1.07
CA PRO A 137 3.12 -14.83 2.30
C PRO A 137 4.59 -15.25 2.11
N ASN A 138 4.99 -15.55 0.88
CA ASN A 138 6.37 -15.84 0.49
C ASN A 138 6.98 -14.70 -0.34
N ASP A 139 6.57 -13.47 -0.07
CA ASP A 139 7.08 -12.25 -0.70
C ASP A 139 8.60 -12.14 -0.52
N TYR A 140 9.26 -11.50 -1.49
CA TYR A 140 10.72 -11.24 -1.46
C TYR A 140 11.18 -10.47 -0.21
N ASN A 141 10.30 -9.81 0.50
CA ASN A 141 10.63 -9.17 1.77
C ASN A 141 10.95 -10.21 2.85
N MET A 142 10.37 -11.40 2.83
CA MET A 142 10.61 -12.40 3.87
C MET A 142 12.08 -12.86 3.92
N PRO A 143 12.73 -13.25 2.79
CA PRO A 143 14.18 -13.49 2.78
C PRO A 143 15.00 -12.27 3.23
N THR A 144 14.60 -11.07 2.88
CA THR A 144 15.29 -9.81 3.28
C THR A 144 15.24 -9.59 4.79
N LEU A 145 14.13 -9.94 5.47
CA LEU A 145 14.06 -9.88 6.93
C LEU A 145 15.05 -10.86 7.60
N ALA A 146 15.14 -12.07 7.06
CA ALA A 146 16.09 -13.06 7.53
C ALA A 146 17.54 -12.61 7.31
N GLN A 147 17.83 -12.02 6.14
CA GLN A 147 19.14 -11.44 5.83
C GLN A 147 19.48 -10.31 6.80
N ALA A 148 18.57 -9.40 7.08
CA ALA A 148 18.78 -8.32 8.05
C ALA A 148 19.17 -8.87 9.45
N LYS A 149 18.48 -9.92 9.90
CA LYS A 149 18.83 -10.60 11.16
C LYS A 149 20.24 -11.22 11.13
N ALA A 150 20.61 -11.83 10.00
CA ALA A 150 21.94 -12.43 9.84
C ALA A 150 23.05 -11.38 9.92
N TYR A 151 22.78 -10.14 9.50
CA TYR A 151 23.68 -8.98 9.68
C TYR A 151 23.60 -8.33 11.07
N GLY A 152 22.80 -8.88 11.99
CA GLY A 152 22.67 -8.36 13.36
C GLY A 152 21.71 -7.18 13.53
N PHE A 153 20.88 -6.91 12.52
CA PHE A 153 19.86 -5.86 12.61
C PHE A 153 18.72 -6.29 13.53
N LYS A 154 18.19 -5.33 14.29
CA LYS A 154 16.88 -5.47 14.91
C LYS A 154 15.80 -5.27 13.84
N VAL A 155 14.99 -6.29 13.62
CA VAL A 155 13.95 -6.30 12.57
C VAL A 155 12.61 -5.88 13.17
N GLU A 156 12.06 -4.78 12.68
CA GLU A 156 10.76 -4.26 13.12
C GLU A 156 9.79 -4.21 11.93
N CYS A 157 8.52 -4.51 12.17
CA CYS A 157 7.45 -4.35 11.19
C CYS A 157 6.43 -3.34 11.70
N VAL A 158 6.10 -2.35 10.88
CA VAL A 158 5.04 -1.38 11.14
C VAL A 158 3.95 -1.56 10.12
N ALA A 159 2.78 -2.05 10.55
CA ALA A 159 1.63 -2.29 9.68
C ALA A 159 0.57 -1.21 9.86
N LEU A 160 0.00 -0.72 8.76
CA LEU A 160 -1.06 0.27 8.79
C LEU A 160 -2.44 -0.38 8.77
N ALA A 161 -3.22 -0.14 9.83
CA ALA A 161 -4.60 -0.54 9.94
C ALA A 161 -5.50 0.57 9.38
N VAL A 162 -5.80 0.51 8.09
CA VAL A 162 -6.60 1.52 7.39
C VAL A 162 -7.81 0.86 6.73
N PRO A 163 -9.03 1.43 6.90
CA PRO A 163 -10.21 0.95 6.20
C PRO A 163 -10.00 0.93 4.68
N ASN A 164 -10.53 -0.09 3.99
CA ASN A 164 -10.28 -0.26 2.56
C ASN A 164 -10.82 0.91 1.72
N PHE A 165 -12.00 1.42 2.03
CA PHE A 165 -12.62 2.52 1.30
C PHE A 165 -11.85 3.85 1.43
N LEU A 166 -11.17 4.08 2.56
CA LEU A 166 -10.31 5.25 2.77
C LEU A 166 -9.04 5.15 1.92
N SER A 167 -8.43 3.97 1.87
CA SER A 167 -7.26 3.74 1.03
C SER A 167 -7.61 3.72 -0.46
N GLU A 168 -8.79 3.21 -0.83
CA GLU A 168 -9.28 3.26 -2.22
C GLU A 168 -9.38 4.70 -2.74
N VAL A 169 -10.11 5.57 -2.06
CA VAL A 169 -10.26 6.97 -2.51
C VAL A 169 -8.90 7.68 -2.56
N SER A 170 -8.00 7.37 -1.63
CA SER A 170 -6.65 7.95 -1.61
C SER A 170 -5.82 7.56 -2.84
N LEU A 171 -6.04 6.37 -3.40
CA LEU A 171 -5.39 5.95 -4.65
C LEU A 171 -5.83 6.82 -5.82
N TYR A 172 -7.13 7.02 -5.95
CA TYR A 172 -7.68 7.83 -7.03
C TYR A 172 -7.28 9.29 -6.89
N LEU A 173 -7.35 9.88 -5.69
CA LEU A 173 -6.88 11.24 -5.45
C LEU A 173 -5.41 11.42 -5.86
N ARG A 174 -4.54 10.49 -5.45
CA ARG A 174 -3.11 10.53 -5.83
C ARG A 174 -2.94 10.45 -7.34
N GLN A 175 -3.69 9.60 -8.01
CA GLN A 175 -3.64 9.45 -9.46
C GLN A 175 -4.07 10.75 -10.17
N GLU A 176 -5.17 11.35 -9.76
CA GLU A 176 -5.65 12.60 -10.38
C GLU A 176 -4.70 13.77 -10.07
N GLU A 177 -4.14 13.85 -8.87
CA GLU A 177 -3.10 14.84 -8.54
C GLU A 177 -1.85 14.70 -9.42
N GLN A 178 -1.43 13.46 -9.69
CA GLN A 178 -0.31 13.21 -10.60
C GLN A 178 -0.62 13.65 -12.03
N PHE A 179 -1.82 13.41 -12.52
CA PHE A 179 -2.26 13.91 -13.83
C PHE A 179 -2.26 15.44 -13.89
N LYS A 180 -2.78 16.12 -12.88
CA LYS A 180 -2.76 17.59 -12.78
C LYS A 180 -1.36 18.18 -12.83
N ASN A 181 -0.40 17.51 -12.19
CA ASN A 181 0.98 17.95 -12.12
C ASN A 181 1.83 17.50 -13.33
N GLY A 182 1.20 16.98 -14.39
CA GLY A 182 1.90 16.46 -15.55
C GLY A 182 2.82 15.27 -15.25
N LYS A 183 2.73 14.72 -14.03
CA LYS A 183 3.48 13.55 -13.63
C LYS A 183 2.79 12.29 -14.13
N VAL A 184 3.61 11.31 -14.42
CA VAL A 184 3.12 10.00 -14.79
C VAL A 184 2.68 9.26 -13.53
N GLY A 185 1.36 9.22 -13.28
CA GLY A 185 0.82 8.38 -12.22
C GLY A 185 1.06 6.91 -12.54
N PHE A 186 1.62 6.18 -11.58
CA PHE A 186 1.64 4.74 -11.68
C PHE A 186 0.18 4.23 -11.62
N PRO A 187 -0.25 3.42 -12.59
CA PRO A 187 -1.59 2.87 -12.53
C PRO A 187 -1.69 1.97 -11.30
N VAL A 188 -2.50 2.38 -10.34
CA VAL A 188 -2.78 1.54 -9.18
C VAL A 188 -3.90 0.59 -9.56
N THR A 189 -3.60 -0.69 -9.54
CA THR A 189 -4.62 -1.70 -9.76
C THR A 189 -5.40 -1.93 -8.46
N LEU A 190 -6.72 -1.75 -8.52
CA LEU A 190 -7.61 -2.13 -7.41
C LEU A 190 -7.41 -3.60 -7.01
N ALA A 191 -6.99 -4.45 -7.95
CA ALA A 191 -6.68 -5.84 -7.68
C ALA A 191 -5.55 -6.01 -6.65
N GLU A 192 -4.46 -5.27 -6.79
CA GLU A 192 -3.35 -5.30 -5.82
C GLU A 192 -3.76 -4.71 -4.46
N HIS A 193 -4.53 -3.63 -4.47
CA HIS A 193 -5.09 -3.05 -3.25
C HIS A 193 -5.92 -4.08 -2.46
N VAL A 194 -6.86 -4.74 -3.13
CA VAL A 194 -7.73 -5.74 -2.51
C VAL A 194 -6.94 -6.96 -2.06
N LYS A 195 -5.99 -7.43 -2.88
CA LYS A 195 -5.15 -8.57 -2.56
C LYS A 195 -4.29 -8.28 -1.32
N SER A 196 -3.62 -7.14 -1.29
CA SER A 196 -2.82 -6.72 -0.13
C SER A 196 -3.67 -6.56 1.13
N TYR A 197 -4.83 -5.90 1.02
CA TYR A 197 -5.75 -5.74 2.16
C TYR A 197 -6.18 -7.09 2.76
N LYS A 198 -6.50 -8.08 1.91
CA LYS A 198 -6.95 -9.41 2.36
C LYS A 198 -5.83 -10.25 2.94
N LEU A 199 -4.65 -10.22 2.34
CA LEU A 199 -3.55 -11.09 2.74
C LEU A 199 -2.74 -10.55 3.92
N LEU A 200 -2.74 -9.25 4.17
CA LEU A 200 -1.93 -8.65 5.22
C LEU A 200 -2.10 -9.29 6.61
N PRO A 201 -3.33 -9.61 7.09
CA PRO A 201 -3.50 -10.27 8.39
C PRO A 201 -2.75 -11.60 8.49
N ASP A 202 -2.82 -12.41 7.43
CA ASP A 202 -2.18 -13.74 7.39
C ASP A 202 -0.66 -13.62 7.26
N ILE A 203 -0.19 -12.64 6.51
CA ILE A 203 1.25 -12.38 6.35
C ILE A 203 1.86 -11.92 7.68
N LEU A 204 1.21 -11.00 8.39
CA LEU A 204 1.68 -10.55 9.70
C LEU A 204 1.66 -11.70 10.73
N ALA A 205 0.62 -12.53 10.72
CA ALA A 205 0.55 -13.71 11.57
C ALA A 205 1.70 -14.69 11.28
N LYS A 206 2.02 -14.91 10.01
CA LYS A 206 3.15 -15.73 9.57
C LYS A 206 4.48 -15.16 10.07
N MET A 207 4.70 -13.84 9.96
CA MET A 207 5.90 -13.18 10.49
C MET A 207 6.10 -13.44 11.98
N VAL A 208 5.01 -13.44 12.76
CA VAL A 208 5.04 -13.74 14.19
C VAL A 208 5.36 -15.22 14.43
N THR A 209 4.65 -16.12 13.74
CA THR A 209 4.82 -17.57 13.92
C THR A 209 6.23 -18.03 13.56
N GLU A 210 6.82 -17.46 12.52
CA GLU A 210 8.16 -17.78 12.05
C GLU A 210 9.25 -16.94 12.73
N SER A 211 8.88 -16.08 13.68
CA SER A 211 9.82 -15.19 14.41
C SER A 211 10.71 -14.36 13.48
N THR A 212 10.16 -13.93 12.33
CA THR A 212 10.93 -13.15 11.33
C THR A 212 11.11 -11.69 11.74
N VAL A 213 10.32 -11.19 12.69
CA VAL A 213 10.40 -9.84 13.25
C VAL A 213 10.65 -9.88 14.76
N ASP A 214 11.38 -8.90 15.27
CA ASP A 214 11.67 -8.73 16.72
C ASP A 214 10.65 -7.82 17.39
N ARG A 215 10.01 -6.94 16.61
CA ARG A 215 8.91 -6.08 17.04
C ARG A 215 7.91 -5.89 15.91
N LEU A 216 6.63 -5.90 16.26
CA LEU A 216 5.53 -5.61 15.36
C LEU A 216 4.64 -4.52 15.96
N GLU A 217 4.44 -3.45 15.21
CA GLU A 217 3.48 -2.40 15.55
C GLU A 217 2.36 -2.37 14.53
N ILE A 218 1.14 -2.07 14.99
CA ILE A 218 0.01 -1.73 14.14
C ILE A 218 -0.40 -0.30 14.45
N ARG A 219 -0.45 0.54 13.42
CA ARG A 219 -0.80 1.95 13.56
C ARG A 219 -1.99 2.33 12.69
N THR A 220 -2.74 3.33 13.13
CA THR A 220 -3.72 3.98 12.28
C THR A 220 -3.03 4.84 11.21
N ARG A 221 -3.80 5.36 10.26
CA ARG A 221 -3.30 6.30 9.25
C ARG A 221 -2.75 7.61 9.87
N THR A 222 -3.26 8.01 11.03
CA THR A 222 -2.86 9.21 11.78
C THR A 222 -1.64 8.98 12.65
N GLY A 223 -1.17 7.74 12.76
CA GLY A 223 0.01 7.38 13.52
C GLY A 223 -0.28 6.83 14.92
N ASP A 224 -1.56 6.80 15.34
CA ASP A 224 -1.92 6.24 16.65
C ASP A 224 -1.60 4.75 16.71
N VAL A 225 -1.03 4.30 17.82
CA VAL A 225 -0.67 2.91 18.04
C VAL A 225 -1.91 2.12 18.44
N VAL A 226 -2.26 1.13 17.62
CA VAL A 226 -3.34 0.16 17.87
C VAL A 226 -2.83 -1.07 18.61
N TYR A 227 -1.57 -1.43 18.32
CA TYR A 227 -0.89 -2.57 18.91
C TYR A 227 0.62 -2.38 18.84
N ASP A 228 1.33 -2.78 19.89
CA ASP A 228 2.78 -2.81 19.96
C ASP A 228 3.24 -4.06 20.72
N SER A 229 3.95 -4.93 20.05
CA SER A 229 4.47 -6.17 20.65
C SER A 229 5.55 -5.95 21.73
N ALA A 230 6.02 -4.73 21.93
CA ALA A 230 6.86 -4.39 23.07
C ALA A 230 6.08 -4.31 24.39
N VAL A 231 4.75 -4.13 24.32
CA VAL A 231 3.86 -3.98 25.46
C VAL A 231 2.86 -5.14 25.52
N ASP A 232 2.29 -5.52 24.38
CA ASP A 232 1.32 -6.61 24.26
C ASP A 232 1.99 -7.93 23.81
N PRO A 233 1.42 -9.10 24.16
CA PRO A 233 1.97 -10.38 23.72
C PRO A 233 2.08 -10.50 22.19
N LEU A 234 3.23 -10.90 21.67
CA LEU A 234 3.46 -11.17 20.26
C LEU A 234 2.82 -12.52 19.88
N SER A 235 1.57 -12.49 19.47
CA SER A 235 0.77 -13.66 19.07
C SER A 235 0.13 -13.42 17.71
N ALA A 236 0.17 -14.43 16.85
CA ALA A 236 -0.45 -14.39 15.52
C ALA A 236 -1.94 -14.04 15.57
N GLU A 237 -2.68 -14.59 16.53
CA GLU A 237 -4.10 -14.32 16.72
C GLU A 237 -4.36 -12.88 17.17
N VAL A 238 -3.59 -12.41 18.18
CA VAL A 238 -3.70 -11.03 18.68
C VAL A 238 -3.40 -10.04 17.58
N VAL A 239 -2.37 -10.25 16.78
CA VAL A 239 -2.00 -9.37 15.66
C VAL A 239 -3.12 -9.29 14.62
N LYS A 240 -3.71 -10.43 14.22
CA LYS A 240 -4.87 -10.44 13.30
C LYS A 240 -6.04 -9.64 13.87
N LYS A 241 -6.39 -9.91 15.12
CA LYS A 241 -7.50 -9.24 15.82
C LYS A 241 -7.28 -7.74 15.88
N ARG A 242 -6.11 -7.29 16.34
CA ARG A 242 -5.77 -5.87 16.45
C ARG A 242 -5.75 -5.14 15.11
N LEU A 243 -5.24 -5.79 14.05
CA LEU A 243 -5.29 -5.24 12.70
C LEU A 243 -6.74 -5.04 12.23
N HIS A 244 -7.61 -6.02 12.48
CA HIS A 244 -9.04 -5.90 12.15
C HIS A 244 -9.74 -4.82 12.97
N GLU A 245 -9.46 -4.71 14.26
CA GLU A 245 -9.99 -3.65 15.13
C GLU A 245 -9.57 -2.27 14.64
N GLY A 246 -8.29 -2.06 14.34
CA GLY A 246 -7.79 -0.80 13.82
C GLY A 246 -8.41 -0.42 12.47
N ARG A 247 -8.66 -1.41 11.58
CA ARG A 247 -9.34 -1.21 10.30
C ARG A 247 -10.83 -0.87 10.44
N ARG A 248 -11.44 -1.23 11.57
CA ARG A 248 -12.85 -0.94 11.91
C ARG A 248 -13.00 0.31 12.77
N SER A 249 -11.90 1.05 13.04
CA SER A 249 -11.97 2.26 13.84
C SER A 249 -13.08 3.18 13.32
N HIS A 250 -13.97 3.58 14.23
CA HIS A 250 -15.13 4.39 13.90
C HIS A 250 -14.68 5.73 13.29
N LEU A 251 -15.05 5.96 12.04
CA LEU A 251 -14.88 7.26 11.43
C LEU A 251 -15.95 8.21 11.97
N THR A 252 -15.53 9.41 12.32
CA THR A 252 -16.45 10.47 12.69
C THR A 252 -17.31 10.86 11.49
N PRO A 253 -18.51 11.44 11.72
CA PRO A 253 -19.32 11.98 10.61
C PRO A 253 -18.57 13.00 9.74
N GLY A 254 -17.63 13.75 10.32
CA GLY A 254 -16.75 14.65 9.57
C GLY A 254 -15.81 13.93 8.62
N GLN A 255 -15.18 12.84 9.09
CA GLN A 255 -14.30 12.01 8.26
C GLN A 255 -15.07 11.30 7.14
N LEU A 256 -16.28 10.80 7.42
CA LEU A 256 -17.15 10.21 6.39
C LEU A 256 -17.52 11.23 5.31
N ARG A 257 -17.89 12.45 5.70
CA ARG A 257 -18.13 13.55 4.73
C ARG A 257 -16.89 13.88 3.92
N GLY A 258 -15.70 13.94 4.56
CA GLY A 258 -14.42 14.16 3.88
C GLY A 258 -14.12 13.11 2.81
N ILE A 259 -14.42 11.84 3.06
CA ILE A 259 -14.25 10.77 2.07
C ILE A 259 -15.21 10.95 0.88
N LEU A 260 -16.47 11.33 1.13
CA LEU A 260 -17.41 11.63 0.04
C LEU A 260 -16.96 12.81 -0.81
N GLN A 261 -16.53 13.89 -0.16
CA GLN A 261 -15.97 15.05 -0.87
C GLN A 261 -14.74 14.67 -1.70
N SER A 262 -13.92 13.76 -1.18
CA SER A 262 -12.77 13.22 -1.92
C SER A 262 -13.21 12.45 -3.17
N TRP A 263 -14.27 11.65 -3.11
CA TRP A 263 -14.83 10.99 -4.29
C TRP A 263 -15.45 11.99 -5.27
N ASP A 264 -16.13 13.04 -4.78
CA ASP A 264 -16.66 14.11 -5.62
C ASP A 264 -15.53 14.81 -6.38
N GLN A 265 -14.43 15.11 -5.68
CA GLN A 265 -13.24 15.72 -6.28
C GLN A 265 -12.61 14.82 -7.35
N VAL A 266 -12.45 13.52 -7.09
CA VAL A 266 -11.93 12.55 -8.06
C VAL A 266 -12.78 12.55 -9.34
N ILE A 267 -14.11 12.48 -9.21
CA ILE A 267 -15.01 12.46 -10.35
C ILE A 267 -14.94 13.78 -11.13
N GLN A 268 -14.86 14.90 -10.45
CA GLN A 268 -14.69 16.21 -11.06
C GLN A 268 -13.37 16.30 -11.84
N ASP A 269 -12.27 15.87 -11.25
CA ASP A 269 -10.94 15.88 -11.85
C ASP A 269 -10.88 14.97 -13.09
N MET A 270 -11.46 13.75 -13.01
CA MET A 270 -11.57 12.83 -14.14
C MET A 270 -12.37 13.45 -15.29
N THR A 271 -13.48 14.15 -14.97
CA THR A 271 -14.29 14.84 -15.97
C THR A 271 -13.51 15.97 -16.62
N ALA A 272 -12.80 16.78 -15.83
CA ALA A 272 -12.01 17.92 -16.33
C ALA A 272 -10.87 17.46 -17.27
N ARG A 273 -10.21 16.32 -16.99
CA ARG A 273 -9.18 15.75 -17.88
C ARG A 273 -9.72 14.91 -19.02
N GLN A 274 -11.04 14.84 -19.20
CA GLN A 274 -11.70 14.04 -20.23
C GLN A 274 -11.35 12.53 -20.12
N ALA A 275 -11.38 12.00 -18.90
CA ALA A 275 -11.24 10.57 -18.66
C ALA A 275 -12.30 9.76 -19.43
N THR A 276 -12.02 8.50 -19.70
CA THR A 276 -13.01 7.63 -20.36
C THR A 276 -14.27 7.46 -19.51
N GLU A 277 -15.40 7.25 -20.15
CA GLU A 277 -16.66 7.02 -19.44
C GLU A 277 -16.58 5.82 -18.49
N ASP A 278 -15.83 4.78 -18.86
CA ASP A 278 -15.58 3.61 -18.02
C ASP A 278 -14.82 3.96 -16.73
N GLU A 279 -13.78 4.82 -16.80
CA GLU A 279 -13.05 5.29 -15.63
C GLU A 279 -13.98 6.08 -14.70
N ILE A 280 -14.75 7.02 -15.25
CA ILE A 280 -15.68 7.85 -14.48
C ILE A 280 -16.77 6.99 -13.83
N ASN A 281 -17.35 6.05 -14.56
CA ASN A 281 -18.41 5.16 -14.06
C ASN A 281 -17.88 4.23 -12.96
N LYS A 282 -16.64 3.80 -13.07
CA LYS A 282 -15.97 3.04 -12.00
C LYS A 282 -15.82 3.87 -10.73
N ALA A 283 -15.37 5.12 -10.83
CA ALA A 283 -15.27 6.01 -9.68
C ALA A 283 -16.66 6.28 -9.04
N ARG A 284 -17.68 6.54 -9.86
CA ARG A 284 -19.08 6.69 -9.42
C ARG A 284 -19.60 5.44 -8.70
N SER A 285 -19.27 4.25 -9.21
CA SER A 285 -19.65 2.99 -8.56
C SER A 285 -18.99 2.80 -7.18
N LEU A 286 -17.70 3.13 -7.05
CA LEU A 286 -16.99 3.08 -5.78
C LEU A 286 -17.54 4.09 -4.76
N ARG A 287 -17.86 5.29 -5.22
CA ARG A 287 -18.52 6.31 -4.41
C ARG A 287 -19.90 5.84 -3.90
N ARG A 288 -20.75 5.27 -4.78
CA ARG A 288 -22.05 4.68 -4.39
C ARG A 288 -21.88 3.57 -3.35
N ARG A 289 -20.90 2.69 -3.57
CA ARG A 289 -20.54 1.64 -2.61
C ARG A 289 -20.19 2.21 -1.24
N PHE A 290 -19.43 3.30 -1.19
CA PHE A 290 -19.09 3.96 0.07
C PHE A 290 -20.32 4.56 0.76
N ILE A 291 -21.24 5.19 0.03
CA ILE A 291 -22.52 5.70 0.57
C ILE A 291 -23.32 4.56 1.20
N TYR A 292 -23.42 3.42 0.51
CA TYR A 292 -24.07 2.23 1.06
C TYR A 292 -23.41 1.73 2.33
N TYR A 293 -22.10 1.68 2.36
CA TYR A 293 -21.34 1.30 3.56
C TYR A 293 -21.64 2.23 4.74
N CYS A 294 -21.68 3.54 4.52
CA CYS A 294 -22.10 4.50 5.55
C CYS A 294 -23.52 4.19 6.05
N GLY A 295 -24.44 3.85 5.14
CA GLY A 295 -25.81 3.47 5.49
C GLY A 295 -25.88 2.26 6.42
N VAL A 296 -25.10 1.25 6.14
CA VAL A 296 -25.06 0.02 6.95
C VAL A 296 -24.41 0.25 8.32
N LEU A 297 -23.38 1.08 8.41
CA LEU A 297 -22.75 1.43 9.68
C LEU A 297 -23.69 2.20 10.62
N GLU A 298 -24.64 2.93 10.05
CA GLU A 298 -25.55 3.82 10.77
C GLU A 298 -26.97 3.24 10.92
N GLU A 299 -27.22 1.98 10.58
CA GLU A 299 -28.53 1.33 10.76
C GLU A 299 -29.03 1.38 12.21
N GLY A 300 -28.20 1.76 13.17
CA GLY A 300 -28.58 2.11 14.54
C GLY A 300 -28.74 3.62 14.80
N THR A 301 -28.46 4.49 13.84
CA THR A 301 -28.55 5.95 14.04
C THR A 301 -29.27 6.61 12.87
N LYS A 302 -30.36 7.31 13.16
CA LYS A 302 -31.19 8.10 12.22
C LYS A 302 -30.43 9.10 11.34
N ARG A 303 -29.10 9.12 11.41
CA ARG A 303 -28.21 10.11 10.77
C ARG A 303 -27.89 9.78 9.32
N CYS A 304 -27.90 8.53 8.91
CA CYS A 304 -27.58 8.17 7.52
C CYS A 304 -28.74 8.45 6.54
N VAL A 305 -29.96 8.25 6.98
CA VAL A 305 -31.15 8.59 6.17
C VAL A 305 -31.14 10.09 5.83
N ALA A 306 -30.75 10.94 6.79
CA ALA A 306 -30.62 12.38 6.57
C ALA A 306 -29.48 12.72 5.58
N PHE A 307 -28.39 11.96 5.59
CA PHE A 307 -27.23 12.17 4.72
C PHE A 307 -27.50 11.75 3.28
N GLN A 308 -28.22 10.65 3.08
CA GLN A 308 -28.70 10.21 1.75
C GLN A 308 -29.78 11.13 1.19
N ALA A 309 -30.73 11.54 2.03
CA ALA A 309 -31.82 12.44 1.65
C ALA A 309 -31.32 13.84 1.26
N GLN A 310 -30.29 14.35 1.91
CA GLN A 310 -29.71 15.64 1.55
C GLN A 310 -29.07 15.67 0.16
N ARG A 311 -28.74 14.54 -0.43
CA ARG A 311 -28.10 14.46 -1.74
C ARG A 311 -28.99 13.84 -2.83
N GLY A 312 -30.19 13.37 -2.49
CA GLY A 312 -31.12 12.81 -3.47
C GLY A 312 -30.64 11.53 -4.19
N GLU A 313 -29.64 10.85 -3.64
CA GLU A 313 -29.03 9.71 -4.30
C GLU A 313 -29.65 8.39 -3.82
N LYS A 314 -30.29 7.66 -4.73
CA LYS A 314 -30.71 6.28 -4.51
C LYS A 314 -29.67 5.33 -5.10
N ILE A 315 -29.28 4.32 -4.32
CA ILE A 315 -28.43 3.24 -4.81
C ILE A 315 -29.32 2.29 -5.61
N PRO A 316 -29.02 2.01 -6.89
CA PRO A 316 -29.81 1.07 -7.69
C PRO A 316 -29.84 -0.33 -7.04
N GLU A 317 -30.99 -0.99 -7.05
CA GLU A 317 -31.16 -2.33 -6.46
C GLU A 317 -30.21 -3.38 -7.05
N ASP A 318 -29.92 -3.30 -8.35
CA ASP A 318 -28.97 -4.19 -9.02
C ASP A 318 -27.53 -4.04 -8.51
N ASP A 319 -27.12 -2.83 -8.17
CA ASP A 319 -25.81 -2.60 -7.55
C ASP A 319 -25.79 -3.15 -6.11
N MET A 320 -26.87 -3.00 -5.37
CA MET A 320 -27.04 -3.58 -4.04
C MET A 320 -26.95 -5.12 -4.06
N ALA A 321 -27.60 -5.77 -5.02
CA ALA A 321 -27.56 -7.22 -5.17
C ALA A 321 -26.16 -7.76 -5.53
N LYS A 322 -25.42 -7.05 -6.40
CA LYS A 322 -24.03 -7.39 -6.75
C LYS A 322 -23.11 -7.26 -5.55
N PHE A 323 -23.37 -6.30 -4.69
CA PHE A 323 -22.59 -6.06 -3.49
C PHE A 323 -22.83 -7.13 -2.43
N ASN A 324 -24.06 -7.51 -2.17
CA ASN A 324 -24.42 -8.55 -1.21
C ASN A 324 -23.90 -9.94 -1.58
N LYS A 325 -23.93 -10.31 -2.88
CA LYS A 325 -23.45 -11.62 -3.37
C LYS A 325 -21.94 -11.84 -3.22
N LYS A 326 -21.13 -10.80 -3.18
CA LYS A 326 -19.66 -10.92 -3.16
C LYS A 326 -19.02 -10.74 -1.79
N GLY A 327 -19.77 -10.44 -0.73
CA GLY A 327 -19.22 -10.25 0.63
C GLY A 327 -18.18 -9.12 0.74
N TRP A 328 -18.06 -8.29 -0.31
CA TRP A 328 -16.95 -7.35 -0.51
C TRP A 328 -17.09 -6.06 0.25
N LEU A 329 -18.33 -5.75 0.57
CA LEU A 329 -18.67 -4.39 0.95
C LEU A 329 -18.41 -4.06 2.38
N LEU A 330 -18.57 -5.01 3.22
CA LEU A 330 -18.66 -4.73 4.64
C LEU A 330 -17.36 -5.01 5.38
N GLY A 331 -16.25 -5.20 4.66
CA GLY A 331 -15.07 -5.71 5.36
C GLY A 331 -15.47 -6.90 6.23
N ARG A 332 -16.42 -7.71 5.72
CA ARG A 332 -16.65 -9.00 6.36
C ARG A 332 -15.37 -9.80 6.18
N GLY A 333 -14.48 -9.61 7.15
CA GLY A 333 -14.14 -10.76 7.90
C GLY A 333 -15.45 -11.39 8.34
N PRO A 334 -15.51 -12.72 8.49
CA PRO A 334 -16.69 -13.40 8.91
C PRO A 334 -17.21 -12.67 10.15
N GLU A 335 -18.51 -12.40 10.19
CA GLU A 335 -19.19 -11.77 11.31
C GLU A 335 -19.08 -10.25 11.42
N ILE A 336 -19.97 -9.61 10.64
CA ILE A 336 -20.89 -8.71 11.30
C ILE A 336 -22.19 -9.53 11.44
N ALA A 337 -22.30 -10.27 12.51
CA ALA A 337 -23.56 -10.58 13.13
C ALA A 337 -23.82 -9.46 14.12
#